data_28b9eae2d50ba4f2d8cfa014441899a4
#
_entry.id   28b9eae2d50ba4f2d8cfa014441899a4
#
_cell.length_a   1.000
_cell.length_b   1.000
_cell.length_c   1.000
_cell.angle_alpha   90.00
_cell.angle_beta   90.00
_cell.angle_gamma   90.00
#
_symmetry.space_group_name_H-M   'P 1'
#
loop_
_entity.id
_entity.type
_entity.pdbx_description
1 polymer ?
#
loop_
_entity_poly.entity_id
_entity_poly.type
_entity_poly.pdbx_seq_one_letter_code
_entity_poly.pdbx_strand_id
1 'polypeptide(L)'
;MTTQGVVYIVGAGPGDPELITVKGLKFLRESDVVLHDRLISTGLLTQARGDAVVIDVGKRFGHEDRQQPEIHRLMIEFAEQGKIVCRLKGGDPFIFGRGGEEANALIAAGIRFEIVPGVSSITAAAVAAGFPLTHRELNHGFLVITGSRSASFDSAEWNAARTLVKSGGTVVVFMGLVRLEAIVANLLEHGCSIDIPAAVVSRATWPTEETRAGTLRNIFHKSAGLSAPALLILGNVVALSHEK
;
A
#
# COMPACT_ATOMS: atom_id res chain seq x y z
N MET A 1 -34.34 13.46 -16.70
CA MET A 1 -32.86 13.31 -16.82
C MET A 1 -32.37 12.83 -15.45
N THR A 2 -31.95 11.60 -15.31
CA THR A 2 -31.32 11.12 -14.10
C THR A 2 -30.02 11.89 -13.92
N THR A 3 -29.84 12.53 -12.79
CA THR A 3 -28.57 13.20 -12.45
C THR A 3 -27.49 12.11 -12.36
N GLN A 4 -26.44 12.23 -13.20
CA GLN A 4 -25.30 11.34 -13.13
C GLN A 4 -24.68 11.34 -11.73
N GLY A 5 -24.35 10.19 -11.19
CA GLY A 5 -23.72 10.03 -9.89
C GLY A 5 -22.27 10.53 -9.87
N VAL A 6 -21.55 10.17 -8.84
CA VAL A 6 -20.15 10.53 -8.63
C VAL A 6 -19.39 9.37 -7.99
N VAL A 7 -18.10 9.23 -8.32
CA VAL A 7 -17.21 8.23 -7.70
C VAL A 7 -16.17 8.93 -6.84
N TYR A 8 -16.04 8.53 -5.59
CA TYR A 8 -14.98 8.94 -4.69
C TYR A 8 -13.97 7.79 -4.56
N ILE A 9 -12.74 7.98 -5.06
CA ILE A 9 -11.64 7.03 -4.87
C ILE A 9 -10.93 7.42 -3.59
N VAL A 10 -11.15 6.68 -2.52
CA VAL A 10 -10.77 7.05 -1.15
C VAL A 10 -9.69 6.14 -0.61
N GLY A 11 -8.60 6.72 -0.11
CA GLY A 11 -7.60 6.02 0.68
C GLY A 11 -8.11 5.75 2.09
N ALA A 12 -8.20 4.48 2.45
CA ALA A 12 -8.68 4.01 3.74
C ALA A 12 -7.63 4.05 4.86
N GLY A 13 -6.38 4.35 4.50
CA GLY A 13 -5.27 4.16 5.43
C GLY A 13 -4.75 2.72 5.48
N PRO A 14 -3.73 2.44 6.33
CA PRO A 14 -2.96 1.20 6.32
C PRO A 14 -3.62 0.02 7.05
N GLY A 15 -4.64 0.28 7.88
CA GLY A 15 -5.31 -0.78 8.65
C GLY A 15 -6.15 -0.26 9.81
N ASP A 16 -5.58 0.59 10.67
CA ASP A 16 -6.30 1.27 11.74
C ASP A 16 -7.39 2.17 11.15
N PRO A 17 -8.68 1.97 11.50
CA PRO A 17 -9.79 2.78 10.98
C PRO A 17 -9.69 4.26 11.35
N GLU A 18 -8.98 4.64 12.39
CA GLU A 18 -8.77 6.04 12.79
C GLU A 18 -7.78 6.78 11.87
N LEU A 19 -7.05 6.05 11.03
CA LEU A 19 -6.11 6.63 10.06
C LEU A 19 -6.75 6.97 8.70
N ILE A 20 -8.06 6.84 8.57
CA ILE A 20 -8.77 7.44 7.44
C ILE A 20 -8.78 8.96 7.56
N THR A 21 -8.70 9.67 6.45
CA THR A 21 -8.84 11.13 6.49
C THR A 21 -10.28 11.55 6.81
N VAL A 22 -10.44 12.70 7.45
CA VAL A 22 -11.78 13.29 7.72
C VAL A 22 -12.63 13.38 6.45
N LYS A 23 -12.01 13.75 5.33
CA LYS A 23 -12.67 13.83 4.02
C LYS A 23 -13.07 12.45 3.50
N GLY A 24 -12.19 11.45 3.64
CA GLY A 24 -12.48 10.07 3.25
C GLY A 24 -13.64 9.48 4.05
N LEU A 25 -13.65 9.69 5.36
CA LEU A 25 -14.72 9.23 6.23
C LEU A 25 -16.06 9.89 5.88
N LYS A 26 -16.06 11.19 5.56
CA LYS A 26 -17.26 11.90 5.10
C LYS A 26 -17.84 11.22 3.86
N PHE A 27 -17.02 10.99 2.83
CA PHE A 27 -17.51 10.38 1.59
C PHE A 27 -17.95 8.93 1.78
N LEU A 28 -17.27 8.16 2.64
CA LEU A 28 -17.71 6.81 2.99
C LEU A 28 -19.13 6.82 3.59
N ARG A 29 -19.39 7.76 4.50
CA ARG A 29 -20.71 7.90 5.17
C ARG A 29 -21.83 8.43 4.25
N GLU A 30 -21.50 9.14 3.20
CA GLU A 30 -22.46 9.72 2.25
C GLU A 30 -22.77 8.81 1.07
N SER A 31 -22.01 7.72 0.88
CA SER A 31 -22.09 6.87 -0.31
C SER A 31 -23.23 5.88 -0.28
N ASP A 32 -23.89 5.69 -1.43
CA ASP A 32 -24.92 4.67 -1.66
C ASP A 32 -24.29 3.28 -1.88
N VAL A 33 -23.08 3.25 -2.45
CA VAL A 33 -22.35 2.03 -2.78
C VAL A 33 -20.90 2.17 -2.31
N VAL A 34 -20.39 1.13 -1.64
CA VAL A 34 -18.99 1.03 -1.20
C VAL A 34 -18.35 -0.18 -1.89
N LEU A 35 -17.41 0.08 -2.80
CA LEU A 35 -16.59 -0.94 -3.43
C LEU A 35 -15.24 -0.96 -2.71
N HIS A 36 -14.92 -2.02 -1.96
CA HIS A 36 -13.75 -2.01 -1.10
C HIS A 36 -12.75 -3.11 -1.41
N ASP A 37 -11.47 -2.83 -1.16
CA ASP A 37 -10.41 -3.82 -1.20
C ASP A 37 -10.52 -4.80 -0.02
N ARG A 38 -9.96 -6.00 -0.18
CA ARG A 38 -9.99 -7.06 0.84
C ARG A 38 -9.29 -6.66 2.16
N LEU A 39 -8.32 -5.76 2.10
CA LEU A 39 -7.51 -5.32 3.25
C LEU A 39 -8.13 -4.13 4.00
N ILE A 40 -9.43 -3.89 3.85
CA ILE A 40 -10.12 -2.84 4.62
C ILE A 40 -10.62 -3.45 5.94
N SER A 41 -10.39 -2.73 7.04
CA SER A 41 -10.86 -3.16 8.35
C SER A 41 -12.39 -3.16 8.43
N THR A 42 -12.97 -4.16 9.10
CA THR A 42 -14.41 -4.23 9.33
C THR A 42 -14.90 -3.02 10.13
N GLY A 43 -14.09 -2.52 11.08
CA GLY A 43 -14.40 -1.32 11.86
C GLY A 43 -14.58 -0.07 11.01
N LEU A 44 -13.88 0.02 9.86
CA LEU A 44 -14.09 1.12 8.92
C LEU A 44 -15.35 0.90 8.07
N LEU A 45 -15.61 -0.32 7.62
CA LEU A 45 -16.81 -0.63 6.82
C LEU A 45 -18.12 -0.36 7.57
N THR A 46 -18.13 -0.52 8.89
CA THR A 46 -19.29 -0.20 9.73
C THR A 46 -19.62 1.31 9.79
N GLN A 47 -18.72 2.17 9.31
CA GLN A 47 -18.97 3.61 9.19
C GLN A 47 -19.78 3.99 7.94
N ALA A 48 -19.96 3.09 7.00
CA ALA A 48 -20.84 3.29 5.86
C ALA A 48 -22.31 3.44 6.34
N ARG A 49 -23.15 4.07 5.52
CA ARG A 49 -24.59 4.12 5.80
C ARG A 49 -25.18 2.72 5.95
N GLY A 50 -26.15 2.56 6.83
CA GLY A 50 -26.79 1.27 7.07
C GLY A 50 -27.56 0.68 5.88
N ASP A 51 -27.90 1.52 4.89
CA ASP A 51 -28.59 1.16 3.65
C ASP A 51 -27.63 1.13 2.44
N ALA A 52 -26.34 1.38 2.63
CA ALA A 52 -25.34 1.32 1.56
C ALA A 52 -25.10 -0.13 1.11
N VAL A 53 -24.96 -0.30 -0.21
CA VAL A 53 -24.53 -1.57 -0.80
C VAL A 53 -23.02 -1.71 -0.65
N VAL A 54 -22.54 -2.64 0.15
CA VAL A 54 -21.11 -2.88 0.39
C VAL A 54 -20.66 -4.12 -0.37
N ILE A 55 -19.68 -3.95 -1.27
CA ILE A 55 -19.17 -5.01 -2.17
C ILE A 55 -17.67 -5.17 -1.99
N ASP A 56 -17.23 -6.38 -1.63
CA ASP A 56 -15.83 -6.76 -1.64
C ASP A 56 -15.38 -7.01 -3.09
N VAL A 57 -14.57 -6.10 -3.62
CA VAL A 57 -13.91 -6.22 -4.92
C VAL A 57 -12.44 -6.59 -4.78
N GLY A 58 -12.04 -7.04 -3.59
CA GLY A 58 -10.67 -7.41 -3.26
C GLY A 58 -10.17 -8.57 -4.10
N LYS A 59 -8.96 -8.43 -4.61
CA LYS A 59 -8.32 -9.37 -5.52
C LYS A 59 -8.04 -10.71 -4.85
N ARG A 60 -8.39 -11.80 -5.50
CA ARG A 60 -7.89 -13.14 -5.16
C ARG A 60 -6.48 -13.30 -5.73
N PHE A 61 -5.57 -13.81 -4.90
CA PHE A 61 -4.19 -14.09 -5.31
C PHE A 61 -4.14 -14.88 -6.64
N GLY A 62 -3.39 -14.37 -7.63
CA GLY A 62 -3.27 -14.97 -8.96
C GLY A 62 -4.30 -14.55 -10.02
N HIS A 63 -5.26 -13.67 -9.70
CA HIS A 63 -6.29 -13.19 -10.64
C HIS A 63 -6.35 -11.65 -10.75
N GLU A 64 -5.27 -10.96 -10.39
CA GLU A 64 -5.25 -9.50 -10.22
C GLU A 64 -5.59 -8.71 -11.49
N ASP A 65 -5.18 -9.19 -12.66
CA ASP A 65 -5.43 -8.48 -13.93
C ASP A 65 -6.85 -8.68 -14.46
N ARG A 66 -7.49 -9.79 -14.13
CA ARG A 66 -8.86 -10.08 -14.58
C ARG A 66 -9.93 -9.33 -13.78
N GLN A 67 -9.62 -8.90 -12.58
CA GLN A 67 -10.56 -8.23 -11.69
C GLN A 67 -10.61 -6.71 -11.89
N GLN A 68 -9.55 -6.10 -12.41
CA GLN A 68 -9.53 -4.64 -12.60
C GLN A 68 -10.61 -4.14 -13.59
N PRO A 69 -10.84 -4.78 -14.75
CA PRO A 69 -11.95 -4.41 -15.64
C PRO A 69 -13.32 -4.49 -14.96
N GLU A 70 -13.52 -5.47 -14.07
CA GLU A 70 -14.77 -5.62 -13.31
C GLU A 70 -14.97 -4.49 -12.30
N ILE A 71 -13.90 -4.07 -11.61
CA ILE A 71 -13.96 -2.90 -10.71
C ILE A 71 -14.32 -1.64 -11.49
N HIS A 72 -13.70 -1.43 -12.67
CA HIS A 72 -14.02 -0.29 -13.53
C HIS A 72 -15.51 -0.32 -13.96
N ARG A 73 -15.99 -1.49 -14.41
CA ARG A 73 -17.38 -1.68 -14.80
C ARG A 73 -18.35 -1.33 -13.66
N LEU A 74 -18.11 -1.84 -12.45
CA LEU A 74 -18.99 -1.58 -11.32
C LEU A 74 -19.02 -0.10 -10.92
N MET A 75 -17.88 0.58 -10.89
CA MET A 75 -17.81 2.01 -10.59
C MET A 75 -18.65 2.83 -11.59
N ILE A 76 -18.49 2.53 -12.89
CA ILE A 76 -19.19 3.24 -13.97
C ILE A 76 -20.69 2.96 -13.90
N GLU A 77 -21.09 1.69 -13.82
CA GLU A 77 -22.48 1.25 -13.82
C GLU A 77 -23.28 1.88 -12.67
N PHE A 78 -22.75 1.88 -11.46
CA PHE A 78 -23.43 2.51 -10.33
C PHE A 78 -23.51 4.04 -10.48
N ALA A 79 -22.47 4.68 -10.99
CA ALA A 79 -22.48 6.11 -11.23
C ALA A 79 -23.47 6.51 -12.33
N GLU A 80 -23.63 5.71 -13.40
CA GLU A 80 -24.63 5.92 -14.44
C GLU A 80 -26.07 5.78 -13.90
N GLN A 81 -26.27 4.96 -12.86
CA GLN A 81 -27.53 4.84 -12.14
C GLN A 81 -27.81 6.03 -11.20
N GLY A 82 -26.95 7.05 -11.18
CA GLY A 82 -27.09 8.23 -10.33
C GLY A 82 -26.60 8.02 -8.90
N LYS A 83 -25.89 6.95 -8.58
CA LYS A 83 -25.41 6.62 -7.24
C LYS A 83 -24.14 7.39 -6.87
N ILE A 84 -23.98 7.65 -5.57
CA ILE A 84 -22.72 8.06 -4.97
C ILE A 84 -21.92 6.81 -4.63
N VAL A 85 -20.75 6.63 -5.27
CA VAL A 85 -19.91 5.44 -5.13
C VAL A 85 -18.64 5.79 -4.37
N CYS A 86 -18.35 5.09 -3.27
CA CYS A 86 -17.07 5.12 -2.59
C CYS A 86 -16.24 3.91 -3.03
N ARG A 87 -15.17 4.14 -3.79
CA ARG A 87 -14.12 3.13 -4.05
C ARG A 87 -13.09 3.22 -2.93
N LEU A 88 -13.21 2.36 -1.91
CA LEU A 88 -12.38 2.38 -0.70
C LEU A 88 -11.15 1.47 -0.89
N LYS A 89 -9.96 2.05 -0.87
CA LYS A 89 -8.68 1.43 -1.20
C LYS A 89 -7.75 1.41 0.02
N GLY A 90 -7.04 0.31 0.25
CA GLY A 90 -6.04 0.24 1.32
C GLY A 90 -4.87 1.21 1.10
N GLY A 91 -4.40 1.87 2.16
CA GLY A 91 -3.35 2.87 2.10
C GLY A 91 -3.77 4.14 1.36
N ASP A 92 -2.93 4.56 0.41
CA ASP A 92 -3.18 5.68 -0.49
C ASP A 92 -3.50 5.17 -1.91
N PRO A 93 -4.51 5.73 -2.62
CA PRO A 93 -4.93 5.25 -3.93
C PRO A 93 -3.84 5.28 -5.01
N PHE A 94 -2.89 6.22 -4.90
CA PHE A 94 -1.86 6.47 -5.90
C PHE A 94 -0.50 5.82 -5.60
N ILE A 95 -0.37 5.17 -4.44
CA ILE A 95 0.85 4.46 -4.08
C ILE A 95 0.65 2.94 -4.26
N PHE A 96 1.04 2.40 -5.40
CA PHE A 96 0.86 1.00 -5.82
C PHE A 96 -0.57 0.46 -5.70
N GLY A 97 -1.57 1.37 -5.65
CA GLY A 97 -2.98 1.05 -5.50
C GLY A 97 -3.77 1.01 -6.82
N ARG A 98 -3.16 1.26 -7.97
CA ARG A 98 -3.82 1.33 -9.30
C ARG A 98 -4.93 2.39 -9.39
N GLY A 99 -4.97 3.37 -8.48
CA GLY A 99 -5.96 4.44 -8.50
C GLY A 99 -5.93 5.29 -9.78
N GLY A 100 -4.74 5.42 -10.41
CA GLY A 100 -4.61 6.08 -11.71
C GLY A 100 -5.33 5.34 -12.84
N GLU A 101 -5.31 4.00 -12.85
CA GLU A 101 -6.03 3.19 -13.84
C GLU A 101 -7.56 3.33 -13.63
N GLU A 102 -8.01 3.33 -12.38
CA GLU A 102 -9.42 3.54 -12.03
C GLU A 102 -9.89 4.95 -12.45
N ALA A 103 -9.07 5.98 -12.20
CA ALA A 103 -9.36 7.35 -12.63
C ALA A 103 -9.45 7.47 -14.17
N ASN A 104 -8.52 6.85 -14.91
CA ASN A 104 -8.53 6.85 -16.36
C ASN A 104 -9.79 6.18 -16.94
N ALA A 105 -10.26 5.10 -16.34
CA ALA A 105 -11.51 4.44 -16.73
C ALA A 105 -12.72 5.37 -16.53
N LEU A 106 -12.79 6.10 -15.42
CA LEU A 106 -13.87 7.06 -15.16
C LEU A 106 -13.82 8.26 -16.12
N ILE A 107 -12.62 8.77 -16.43
CA ILE A 107 -12.44 9.83 -17.45
C ILE A 107 -12.97 9.37 -18.81
N ALA A 108 -12.58 8.15 -19.24
CA ALA A 108 -13.02 7.60 -20.52
C ALA A 108 -14.54 7.41 -20.61
N ALA A 109 -15.20 7.13 -19.47
CA ALA A 109 -16.65 6.98 -19.38
C ALA A 109 -17.39 8.32 -19.14
N GLY A 110 -16.68 9.45 -18.96
CA GLY A 110 -17.29 10.75 -18.68
C GLY A 110 -17.92 10.83 -17.29
N ILE A 111 -17.52 9.97 -16.35
CA ILE A 111 -18.04 9.95 -14.98
C ILE A 111 -17.27 10.98 -14.11
N ARG A 112 -18.02 11.76 -13.32
CA ARG A 112 -17.41 12.65 -12.34
C ARG A 112 -16.80 11.86 -11.21
N PHE A 113 -15.57 12.20 -10.79
CA PHE A 113 -14.92 11.56 -9.67
C PHE A 113 -14.04 12.56 -8.88
N GLU A 114 -13.70 12.15 -7.68
CA GLU A 114 -12.71 12.82 -6.84
C GLU A 114 -11.82 11.78 -6.17
N ILE A 115 -10.51 12.10 -6.05
CA ILE A 115 -9.54 11.25 -5.37
C ILE A 115 -9.21 11.86 -4.02
N VAL A 116 -9.34 11.05 -2.97
CA VAL A 116 -9.02 11.43 -1.61
C VAL A 116 -7.79 10.66 -1.15
N PRO A 117 -6.68 11.34 -0.84
CA PRO A 117 -5.48 10.67 -0.36
C PRO A 117 -5.73 9.94 0.97
N GLY A 118 -4.92 8.93 1.24
CA GLY A 118 -4.92 8.19 2.50
C GLY A 118 -3.55 8.16 3.14
N VAL A 119 -3.48 7.78 4.42
CA VAL A 119 -2.20 7.50 5.08
C VAL A 119 -1.59 6.27 4.42
N SER A 120 -0.43 6.46 3.77
CA SER A 120 0.26 5.37 3.08
C SER A 120 0.86 4.37 4.06
N SER A 121 0.85 3.08 3.72
CA SER A 121 1.57 2.05 4.48
C SER A 121 3.08 2.28 4.56
N ILE A 122 3.67 3.14 3.70
CA ILE A 122 5.07 3.55 3.79
C ILE A 122 5.36 4.21 5.15
N THR A 123 4.59 5.25 5.47
CA THR A 123 4.74 6.00 6.73
C THR A 123 4.26 5.20 7.92
N ALA A 124 3.17 4.46 7.77
CA ALA A 124 2.64 3.60 8.81
C ALA A 124 3.63 2.51 9.23
N ALA A 125 4.28 1.84 8.27
CA ALA A 125 5.28 0.81 8.58
C ALA A 125 6.50 1.39 9.32
N ALA A 126 6.95 2.60 8.96
CA ALA A 126 8.05 3.25 9.67
C ALA A 126 7.68 3.57 11.13
N VAL A 127 6.49 4.13 11.35
CA VAL A 127 5.95 4.40 12.70
C VAL A 127 5.77 3.12 13.50
N ALA A 128 5.21 2.08 12.90
CA ALA A 128 5.03 0.76 13.51
C ALA A 128 6.38 0.17 13.97
N ALA A 129 7.40 0.30 13.13
CA ALA A 129 8.75 -0.21 13.40
C ALA A 129 9.58 0.68 14.33
N GLY A 130 9.11 1.88 14.69
CA GLY A 130 9.77 2.77 15.64
C GLY A 130 11.01 3.50 15.09
N PHE A 131 11.09 3.72 13.77
CA PHE A 131 12.14 4.52 13.13
C PHE A 131 11.61 5.38 11.99
N PRO A 132 12.22 6.55 11.70
CA PRO A 132 11.81 7.41 10.60
C PRO A 132 12.34 6.88 9.26
N LEU A 133 11.69 7.26 8.13
CA LEU A 133 12.23 6.96 6.79
C LEU A 133 13.36 7.90 6.39
N THR A 134 13.41 9.10 6.96
CA THR A 134 14.44 10.11 6.73
C THR A 134 15.01 10.57 8.06
N HIS A 135 16.33 10.85 8.09
CA HIS A 135 16.99 11.35 9.28
C HIS A 135 18.08 12.32 8.86
N ARG A 136 18.12 13.51 9.49
CA ARG A 136 18.99 14.60 9.08
C ARG A 136 20.48 14.21 8.93
N GLU A 137 20.95 13.30 9.77
CA GLU A 137 22.36 12.88 9.82
C GLU A 137 22.64 11.59 9.04
N LEU A 138 21.60 10.78 8.72
CA LEU A 138 21.80 9.48 8.11
C LEU A 138 21.42 9.43 6.64
N ASN A 139 20.38 10.16 6.24
CA ASN A 139 19.92 10.15 4.85
C ASN A 139 19.08 11.39 4.53
N HIS A 140 19.16 11.85 3.27
CA HIS A 140 18.42 13.01 2.78
C HIS A 140 17.24 12.66 1.87
N GLY A 141 16.94 11.39 1.72
CA GLY A 141 15.82 10.92 0.90
C GLY A 141 15.62 9.42 1.01
N PHE A 142 14.52 8.94 0.46
CA PHE A 142 14.23 7.52 0.38
C PHE A 142 13.62 7.17 -0.98
N LEU A 143 13.78 5.93 -1.39
CA LEU A 143 13.23 5.36 -2.61
C LEU A 143 12.17 4.32 -2.25
N VAL A 144 11.06 4.35 -2.98
CA VAL A 144 9.98 3.36 -2.85
C VAL A 144 9.87 2.58 -4.15
N ILE A 145 9.95 1.26 -4.08
CA ILE A 145 9.85 0.37 -5.22
C ILE A 145 8.91 -0.81 -4.95
N THR A 146 8.57 -1.54 -6.00
CA THR A 146 7.83 -2.79 -5.88
C THR A 146 8.76 -4.00 -5.98
N GLY A 147 8.57 -4.97 -5.10
CA GLY A 147 9.18 -6.30 -5.17
C GLY A 147 8.25 -7.36 -5.74
N SER A 148 7.15 -6.96 -6.41
CA SER A 148 6.19 -7.90 -7.01
C SER A 148 6.86 -8.86 -8.00
N ARG A 149 6.21 -9.99 -8.30
CA ARG A 149 6.76 -11.00 -9.23
C ARG A 149 6.99 -10.48 -10.64
N SER A 150 6.25 -9.47 -11.07
CA SER A 150 6.40 -8.82 -12.36
C SER A 150 7.57 -7.84 -12.43
N ALA A 151 8.16 -7.44 -11.28
CA ALA A 151 9.29 -6.53 -11.25
C ALA A 151 10.60 -7.25 -11.60
N SER A 152 11.28 -6.80 -12.65
CA SER A 152 12.62 -7.25 -13.00
C SER A 152 13.66 -6.66 -12.06
N PHE A 153 14.60 -7.48 -11.59
CA PHE A 153 15.75 -6.99 -10.84
C PHE A 153 16.75 -6.18 -11.68
N ASP A 154 16.65 -6.27 -13.00
CA ASP A 154 17.49 -5.49 -13.94
C ASP A 154 16.91 -4.11 -14.28
N SER A 155 15.79 -3.74 -13.68
CA SER A 155 15.16 -2.44 -13.92
C SER A 155 15.98 -1.27 -13.35
N ALA A 156 15.72 -0.07 -13.89
CA ALA A 156 16.36 1.15 -13.42
C ALA A 156 16.07 1.43 -11.93
N GLU A 157 14.86 1.09 -11.48
CA GLU A 157 14.44 1.26 -10.09
C GLU A 157 15.26 0.37 -9.15
N TRP A 158 15.51 -0.90 -9.51
CA TRP A 158 16.34 -1.79 -8.71
C TRP A 158 17.82 -1.38 -8.74
N ASN A 159 18.33 -0.85 -9.85
CA ASN A 159 19.66 -0.26 -9.93
C ASN A 159 19.81 0.95 -9.00
N ALA A 160 18.80 1.83 -8.99
CA ALA A 160 18.76 2.98 -8.09
C ALA A 160 18.66 2.54 -6.61
N ALA A 161 17.84 1.53 -6.31
CA ALA A 161 17.70 0.97 -4.97
C ALA A 161 19.03 0.42 -4.43
N ARG A 162 19.76 -0.37 -5.23
CA ARG A 162 21.08 -0.88 -4.87
C ARG A 162 22.08 0.23 -4.59
N THR A 163 22.11 1.26 -5.45
CA THR A 163 23.00 2.41 -5.28
C THR A 163 22.68 3.18 -4.01
N LEU A 164 21.39 3.45 -3.76
CA LEU A 164 20.96 4.21 -2.60
C LEU A 164 21.24 3.47 -1.29
N VAL A 165 20.94 2.17 -1.23
CA VAL A 165 21.17 1.36 -0.03
C VAL A 165 22.66 1.24 0.31
N LYS A 166 23.55 1.14 -0.70
CA LYS A 166 25.01 1.13 -0.51
C LYS A 166 25.54 2.42 0.09
N SER A 167 24.89 3.56 -0.20
CA SER A 167 25.25 4.86 0.38
C SER A 167 24.62 5.13 1.74
N GLY A 168 23.90 4.13 2.33
CA GLY A 168 23.21 4.26 3.61
C GLY A 168 21.83 4.89 3.53
N GLY A 169 21.32 5.17 2.33
CA GLY A 169 19.97 5.69 2.11
C GLY A 169 18.88 4.67 2.38
N THR A 170 17.64 5.12 2.46
CA THR A 170 16.49 4.27 2.75
C THR A 170 15.80 3.76 1.50
N VAL A 171 15.52 2.46 1.43
CA VAL A 171 14.70 1.84 0.38
C VAL A 171 13.53 1.12 1.01
N VAL A 172 12.32 1.41 0.53
CA VAL A 172 11.08 0.74 0.92
C VAL A 172 10.60 -0.12 -0.23
N VAL A 173 10.41 -1.41 0.02
CA VAL A 173 9.97 -2.38 -0.99
C VAL A 173 8.58 -2.88 -0.67
N PHE A 174 7.60 -2.53 -1.54
CA PHE A 174 6.25 -3.08 -1.49
C PHE A 174 6.20 -4.49 -2.06
N MET A 175 5.26 -5.31 -1.55
CA MET A 175 4.97 -6.65 -2.11
C MET A 175 6.19 -7.57 -2.19
N GLY A 176 7.23 -7.30 -1.39
CA GLY A 176 8.50 -8.02 -1.44
C GLY A 176 8.53 -9.30 -0.59
N LEU A 177 7.58 -9.53 0.33
CA LEU A 177 7.67 -10.62 1.31
C LEU A 177 7.81 -12.00 0.66
N VAL A 178 7.01 -12.31 -0.37
CA VAL A 178 7.05 -13.60 -1.08
C VAL A 178 8.36 -13.81 -1.85
N ARG A 179 9.07 -12.74 -2.18
CA ARG A 179 10.34 -12.74 -2.89
C ARG A 179 11.52 -12.32 -2.01
N LEU A 180 11.34 -12.27 -0.69
CA LEU A 180 12.32 -11.71 0.23
C LEU A 180 13.71 -12.38 0.08
N GLU A 181 13.75 -13.70 -0.06
CA GLU A 181 14.99 -14.43 -0.30
C GLU A 181 15.69 -13.97 -1.59
N ALA A 182 14.95 -13.93 -2.70
CA ALA A 182 15.49 -13.49 -3.98
C ALA A 182 15.91 -12.00 -3.97
N ILE A 183 15.18 -11.15 -3.23
CA ILE A 183 15.56 -9.75 -3.05
C ILE A 183 16.88 -9.63 -2.30
N VAL A 184 17.03 -10.35 -1.19
CA VAL A 184 18.27 -10.37 -0.41
C VAL A 184 19.43 -10.89 -1.25
N ALA A 185 19.25 -12.03 -1.93
CA ALA A 185 20.27 -12.62 -2.81
C ALA A 185 20.72 -11.61 -3.89
N ASN A 186 19.76 -10.98 -4.58
CA ASN A 186 20.06 -9.97 -5.61
C ASN A 186 20.86 -8.78 -5.06
N LEU A 187 20.51 -8.27 -3.88
CA LEU A 187 21.25 -7.17 -3.27
C LEU A 187 22.70 -7.57 -2.95
N LEU A 188 22.91 -8.77 -2.40
CA LEU A 188 24.23 -9.29 -2.05
C LEU A 188 25.09 -9.56 -3.30
N GLU A 189 24.55 -10.21 -4.32
CA GLU A 189 25.21 -10.49 -5.61
C GLU A 189 25.71 -9.21 -6.29
N HIS A 190 24.98 -8.09 -6.08
CA HIS A 190 25.37 -6.78 -6.63
C HIS A 190 26.19 -5.94 -5.65
N GLY A 191 26.80 -6.56 -4.63
CA GLY A 191 27.78 -5.94 -3.73
C GLY A 191 27.20 -5.04 -2.65
N CYS A 192 25.93 -5.23 -2.25
CA CYS A 192 25.44 -4.66 -1.00
C CYS A 192 26.05 -5.43 0.19
N SER A 193 26.43 -4.71 1.26
CA SER A 193 26.96 -5.34 2.46
C SER A 193 25.90 -6.21 3.15
N ILE A 194 26.31 -7.35 3.67
CA ILE A 194 25.47 -8.23 4.50
C ILE A 194 25.03 -7.54 5.81
N ASP A 195 25.71 -6.49 6.23
CA ASP A 195 25.47 -5.76 7.47
C ASP A 195 24.50 -4.56 7.29
N ILE A 196 24.01 -4.32 6.07
CA ILE A 196 22.98 -3.28 5.84
C ILE A 196 21.75 -3.57 6.71
N PRO A 197 21.32 -2.61 7.56
CA PRO A 197 20.15 -2.77 8.40
C PRO A 197 18.89 -2.97 7.56
N ALA A 198 18.04 -3.91 8.00
CA ALA A 198 16.82 -4.30 7.30
C ALA A 198 15.70 -4.60 8.29
N ALA A 199 14.48 -4.19 7.97
CA ALA A 199 13.28 -4.54 8.72
C ALA A 199 12.16 -4.99 7.79
N VAL A 200 11.38 -5.97 8.23
CA VAL A 200 10.10 -6.35 7.61
C VAL A 200 8.99 -6.01 8.59
N VAL A 201 8.05 -5.19 8.13
CA VAL A 201 6.87 -4.80 8.88
C VAL A 201 5.64 -5.41 8.22
N SER A 202 5.00 -6.33 8.92
CA SER A 202 3.79 -7.02 8.50
C SER A 202 2.58 -6.38 9.17
N ARG A 203 1.53 -6.13 8.40
CA ARG A 203 0.24 -5.63 8.89
C ARG A 203 0.34 -4.39 9.78
N ALA A 204 1.18 -3.42 9.36
CA ALA A 204 1.34 -2.16 10.09
C ALA A 204 -0.02 -1.55 10.45
N THR A 205 -0.17 -1.15 11.71
CA THR A 205 -1.39 -0.58 12.33
C THR A 205 -2.56 -1.55 12.54
N TRP A 206 -2.42 -2.81 12.16
CA TRP A 206 -3.42 -3.82 12.49
C TRP A 206 -3.19 -4.40 13.90
N PRO A 207 -4.22 -4.97 14.55
CA PRO A 207 -4.02 -5.68 15.84
C PRO A 207 -3.01 -6.85 15.76
N THR A 208 -2.73 -7.32 14.55
CA THR A 208 -1.76 -8.39 14.25
C THR A 208 -0.48 -7.84 13.62
N GLU A 209 -0.14 -6.58 13.91
CA GLU A 209 1.12 -5.97 13.50
C GLU A 209 2.33 -6.74 14.04
N GLU A 210 3.26 -7.03 13.17
CA GLU A 210 4.53 -7.65 13.54
C GLU A 210 5.70 -6.97 12.82
N THR A 211 6.76 -6.67 13.56
CA THR A 211 8.02 -6.15 13.02
C THR A 211 9.16 -7.11 13.31
N ARG A 212 9.99 -7.37 12.29
CA ARG A 212 11.25 -8.10 12.43
C ARG A 212 12.37 -7.20 11.91
N ALA A 213 13.36 -6.92 12.77
CA ALA A 213 14.53 -6.13 12.42
C ALA A 213 15.80 -6.99 12.47
N GLY A 214 16.77 -6.63 11.62
CA GLY A 214 18.05 -7.30 11.49
C GLY A 214 18.94 -6.64 10.47
N THR A 215 19.65 -7.43 9.70
CA THR A 215 20.47 -7.00 8.57
C THR A 215 20.18 -7.88 7.34
N LEU A 216 20.72 -7.56 6.17
CA LEU A 216 20.61 -8.42 4.99
C LEU A 216 21.09 -9.85 5.26
N ARG A 217 22.04 -10.04 6.19
CA ARG A 217 22.53 -11.36 6.61
C ARG A 217 21.42 -12.29 7.11
N ASN A 218 20.44 -11.76 7.83
CA ASN A 218 19.51 -12.59 8.61
C ASN A 218 18.02 -12.22 8.46
N ILE A 219 17.70 -11.14 7.76
CA ILE A 219 16.30 -10.65 7.69
C ILE A 219 15.36 -11.70 7.08
N PHE A 220 15.81 -12.45 6.08
CA PHE A 220 15.00 -13.53 5.48
C PHE A 220 14.57 -14.55 6.54
N HIS A 221 15.53 -15.09 7.30
CA HIS A 221 15.25 -16.09 8.34
C HIS A 221 14.43 -15.51 9.49
N LYS A 222 14.72 -14.27 9.91
CA LYS A 222 13.96 -13.59 10.97
C LYS A 222 12.52 -13.33 10.58
N SER A 223 12.24 -13.16 9.29
CA SER A 223 10.89 -12.90 8.77
C SER A 223 10.07 -14.17 8.53
N ALA A 224 10.60 -15.35 8.88
CA ALA A 224 9.83 -16.59 8.79
C ALA A 224 8.53 -16.49 9.61
N GLY A 225 7.43 -16.94 9.02
CA GLY A 225 6.08 -16.90 9.63
C GLY A 225 5.34 -15.57 9.46
N LEU A 226 5.98 -14.49 9.03
CA LEU A 226 5.26 -13.26 8.71
C LEU A 226 4.32 -13.46 7.52
N SER A 227 3.22 -12.73 7.53
CA SER A 227 2.21 -12.78 6.46
C SER A 227 2.02 -11.42 5.77
N ALA A 228 1.57 -11.46 4.51
CA ALA A 228 1.17 -10.26 3.79
C ALA A 228 -0.13 -9.64 4.39
N PRO A 229 -0.33 -8.31 4.26
CA PRO A 229 0.56 -7.36 3.61
C PRO A 229 1.81 -7.05 4.45
N ALA A 230 2.95 -6.86 3.79
CA ALA A 230 4.18 -6.50 4.48
C ALA A 230 5.07 -5.60 3.60
N LEU A 231 5.87 -4.76 4.26
CA LEU A 231 6.89 -3.92 3.65
C LEU A 231 8.28 -4.34 4.13
N LEU A 232 9.25 -4.37 3.20
CA LEU A 232 10.66 -4.45 3.54
C LEU A 232 11.23 -3.03 3.54
N ILE A 233 11.97 -2.66 4.58
CA ILE A 233 12.66 -1.38 4.70
C ILE A 233 14.15 -1.65 4.91
N LEU A 234 14.98 -1.02 4.10
CA LEU A 234 16.42 -1.18 4.08
C LEU A 234 17.09 0.17 4.33
N GLY A 235 18.20 0.19 5.06
CA GLY A 235 19.02 1.39 5.23
C GLY A 235 19.34 1.70 6.68
N ASN A 236 20.22 2.68 6.88
CA ASN A 236 20.78 3.00 8.19
C ASN A 236 19.74 3.46 9.23
N VAL A 237 18.60 4.00 8.79
CA VAL A 237 17.51 4.42 9.69
C VAL A 237 16.92 3.26 10.48
N VAL A 238 16.99 2.03 9.96
CA VAL A 238 16.49 0.84 10.67
C VAL A 238 17.25 0.60 11.99
N ALA A 239 18.51 1.01 12.06
CA ALA A 239 19.31 0.91 13.29
C ALA A 239 18.83 1.87 14.39
N LEU A 240 17.97 2.85 14.08
CA LEU A 240 17.35 3.74 15.05
C LEU A 240 16.12 3.14 15.73
N SER A 241 15.74 1.92 15.38
CA SER A 241 14.59 1.24 15.97
C SER A 241 14.64 1.30 17.49
N HIS A 242 13.64 1.93 18.08
CA HIS A 242 13.43 1.91 19.53
C HIS A 242 12.57 0.67 19.84
N GLU A 243 13.00 -0.17 20.75
CA GLU A 243 12.15 -1.21 21.33
C GLU A 243 10.94 -0.52 21.99
N LYS A 244 9.74 -0.93 21.56
CA LYS A 244 8.47 -0.47 22.15
C LYS A 244 8.16 -1.28 23.40
#